data_b63631de8bfb5fe438b16b92193ef7dc
#
_entry.id   b63631de8bfb5fe438b16b92193ef7dc
#
_cell.length_a   1.000
_cell.length_b   1.000
_cell.length_c   1.000
_cell.angle_alpha   90.00
_cell.angle_beta   90.00
_cell.angle_gamma   90.00
#
_symmetry.space_group_name_H-M   'P 1'
#
loop_
_entity.id
_entity.type
_entity.pdbx_description
1 polymer ?
#
loop_
_entity_poly.entity_id
_entity_poly.type
_entity_poly.pdbx_seq_one_letter_code
_entity_poly.pdbx_strand_id
1 'polypeptide(L)'
;MPGPIVALTVDCTCALNGKCYVSGIVEATEQAIVPCTWLLGVSEHDPMSNVKLYHNEYLHRIPAWHEIGLYLSFDTGASNTVDRGDLIRVGKDILKQFSIKPTAFRAANGDLEAGDIKALEDIGILVDSTPGSSAELPKDAPRSPYHPSYTHPYQKGEAKLWIAPVAHVNGVRGYIDQGFDVLKAVIDAHLTLSDILVLGMTDCVDNRENLAHVIAYLKQKGARFTTLTQLVSEL
;
A
#
# COMPACT_ATOMS: atom_id res chain seq x y z
N MET A 1 11.89 -2.22 -25.39
CA MET A 1 10.71 -2.63 -24.61
C MET A 1 10.31 -1.44 -23.78
N PRO A 2 9.02 -1.18 -23.52
CA PRO A 2 8.64 -0.17 -22.56
C PRO A 2 9.22 -0.52 -21.19
N GLY A 3 9.55 0.49 -20.38
CA GLY A 3 10.05 0.30 -19.03
C GLY A 3 8.94 -0.20 -18.07
N PRO A 4 9.29 -0.62 -16.86
CA PRO A 4 8.32 -1.15 -15.90
C PRO A 4 7.34 -0.06 -15.43
N ILE A 5 6.14 -0.50 -15.03
CA ILE A 5 5.14 0.35 -14.37
C ILE A 5 5.31 0.17 -12.86
N VAL A 6 5.46 1.27 -12.13
CA VAL A 6 5.79 1.25 -10.71
C VAL A 6 4.76 2.02 -9.89
N ALA A 7 4.19 1.37 -8.88
CA ALA A 7 3.40 2.03 -7.84
C ALA A 7 4.20 2.07 -6.53
N LEU A 8 4.38 3.27 -5.98
CA LEU A 8 4.96 3.47 -4.64
C LEU A 8 3.83 3.63 -3.63
N THR A 9 3.92 2.93 -2.50
CA THR A 9 2.91 2.97 -1.45
C THR A 9 3.52 3.30 -0.11
N VAL A 10 2.82 4.08 0.72
CA VAL A 10 3.25 4.50 2.05
C VAL A 10 2.24 4.02 3.08
N ASP A 11 2.67 3.18 4.02
CA ASP A 11 1.86 2.76 5.18
C ASP A 11 1.98 3.83 6.27
N CYS A 12 0.91 4.59 6.47
CA CYS A 12 0.87 5.75 7.37
C CYS A 12 0.29 5.35 8.72
N THR A 13 1.14 4.94 9.65
CA THR A 13 0.75 4.42 10.97
C THR A 13 1.48 5.09 12.14
N CYS A 14 2.40 6.02 11.89
CA CYS A 14 3.29 6.54 12.92
C CYS A 14 2.94 7.92 13.47
N ALA A 15 1.77 8.48 13.15
CA ALA A 15 1.34 9.79 13.66
C ALA A 15 1.33 9.91 15.20
N LEU A 16 1.05 8.80 15.90
CA LEU A 16 1.04 8.74 17.37
C LEU A 16 2.41 9.03 18.01
N ASN A 17 3.48 8.62 17.35
CA ASN A 17 4.82 8.66 17.96
C ASN A 17 5.49 10.02 17.79
N GLY A 18 4.83 11.02 17.17
CA GLY A 18 5.41 12.34 16.90
C GLY A 18 6.65 12.30 16.01
N LYS A 19 6.92 11.18 15.37
CA LYS A 19 8.08 10.92 14.51
C LYS A 19 7.68 10.37 13.15
N CYS A 20 6.60 10.90 12.56
CA CYS A 20 6.28 10.52 11.19
C CYS A 20 7.17 11.29 10.20
N TYR A 21 7.70 10.58 9.23
CA TYR A 21 8.62 11.13 8.22
C TYR A 21 7.91 11.52 6.92
N VAL A 22 6.65 11.87 6.99
CA VAL A 22 5.81 12.27 5.83
C VAL A 22 6.47 13.36 5.00
N SER A 23 6.99 14.43 5.64
CA SER A 23 7.60 15.55 4.92
C SER A 23 8.82 15.14 4.09
N GLY A 24 9.66 14.22 4.59
CA GLY A 24 10.81 13.72 3.85
C GLY A 24 10.42 12.88 2.64
N ILE A 25 9.36 12.07 2.77
CA ILE A 25 8.82 11.27 1.67
C ILE A 25 8.18 12.19 0.61
N VAL A 26 7.38 13.18 1.04
CA VAL A 26 6.79 14.18 0.14
C VAL A 26 7.90 14.91 -0.63
N GLU A 27 8.91 15.42 0.07
CA GLU A 27 10.04 16.12 -0.58
C GLU A 27 10.70 15.26 -1.66
N ALA A 28 11.01 14.00 -1.36
CA ALA A 28 11.66 13.10 -2.33
C ALA A 28 10.78 12.82 -3.55
N THR A 29 9.47 12.64 -3.35
CA THR A 29 8.53 12.38 -4.43
C THR A 29 8.23 13.60 -5.27
N GLU A 30 8.12 14.79 -4.67
CA GLU A 30 7.93 16.06 -5.38
C GLU A 30 9.16 16.43 -6.21
N GLN A 31 10.37 16.33 -5.65
CA GLN A 31 11.61 16.57 -6.38
C GLN A 31 11.75 15.63 -7.60
N ALA A 32 11.27 14.41 -7.46
CA ALA A 32 11.30 13.43 -8.54
C ALA A 32 10.09 13.51 -9.48
N ILE A 33 9.03 14.24 -9.13
CA ILE A 33 7.72 14.27 -9.84
C ILE A 33 7.15 12.85 -9.99
N VAL A 34 7.01 12.15 -8.84
CA VAL A 34 6.57 10.75 -8.79
C VAL A 34 5.37 10.64 -7.87
N PRO A 35 4.20 10.12 -8.35
CA PRO A 35 3.04 9.89 -7.50
C PRO A 35 3.26 8.76 -6.51
N CYS A 36 2.58 8.84 -5.37
CA CYS A 36 2.49 7.78 -4.37
C CYS A 36 1.04 7.53 -3.96
N THR A 37 0.76 6.32 -3.47
CA THR A 37 -0.48 5.99 -2.78
C THR A 37 -0.19 5.97 -1.28
N TRP A 38 -0.83 6.86 -0.52
CA TRP A 38 -0.70 6.98 0.93
C TRP A 38 -1.84 6.23 1.60
N LEU A 39 -1.52 5.15 2.28
CA LEU A 39 -2.47 4.26 2.93
C LEU A 39 -2.59 4.66 4.40
N LEU A 40 -3.65 5.39 4.77
CA LEU A 40 -3.81 5.95 6.11
C LEU A 40 -4.38 4.93 7.09
N GLY A 41 -3.67 4.73 8.21
CA GLY A 41 -4.05 3.84 9.30
C GLY A 41 -5.13 4.46 10.17
N VAL A 42 -6.40 4.22 9.88
CA VAL A 42 -7.57 4.88 10.49
C VAL A 42 -8.30 4.05 11.54
N SER A 43 -7.75 2.92 11.96
CA SER A 43 -8.36 2.10 12.99
C SER A 43 -8.06 2.62 14.40
N GLU A 44 -9.08 2.92 15.20
CA GLU A 44 -8.91 3.26 16.63
C GLU A 44 -8.42 2.05 17.46
N HIS A 45 -8.52 0.85 16.91
CA HIS A 45 -8.01 -0.39 17.52
C HIS A 45 -6.51 -0.60 17.26
N ASP A 46 -5.94 0.07 16.27
CA ASP A 46 -4.51 0.03 16.02
C ASP A 46 -3.81 1.02 16.95
N PRO A 47 -2.94 0.57 17.88
CA PRO A 47 -2.23 1.44 18.79
C PRO A 47 -1.29 2.43 18.08
N MET A 48 -0.96 2.18 16.82
CA MET A 48 -0.14 3.07 16.00
C MET A 48 -0.98 4.11 15.24
N SER A 49 -2.30 4.00 15.26
CA SER A 49 -3.23 4.90 14.56
C SER A 49 -3.72 6.02 15.48
N ASN A 50 -3.82 7.23 14.98
CA ASN A 50 -4.44 8.35 15.67
C ASN A 50 -5.20 9.28 14.73
N VAL A 51 -6.49 9.05 14.62
CA VAL A 51 -7.41 9.80 13.76
C VAL A 51 -7.34 11.33 13.98
N LYS A 52 -7.10 11.76 15.22
CA LYS A 52 -7.05 13.21 15.56
C LYS A 52 -5.85 13.93 14.94
N LEU A 53 -4.78 13.20 14.60
CA LEU A 53 -3.58 13.78 14.02
C LEU A 53 -3.57 13.77 12.48
N TYR A 54 -4.53 13.11 11.82
CA TYR A 54 -4.50 12.93 10.36
C TYR A 54 -4.45 14.22 9.58
N HIS A 55 -5.24 15.23 9.98
CA HIS A 55 -5.24 16.50 9.28
C HIS A 55 -3.85 17.16 9.31
N ASN A 56 -3.21 17.19 10.48
CA ASN A 56 -1.94 17.90 10.68
C ASN A 56 -0.75 17.11 10.14
N GLU A 57 -0.74 15.78 10.35
CA GLU A 57 0.42 14.95 10.04
C GLU A 57 0.41 14.42 8.60
N TYR A 58 -0.77 14.22 8.02
CA TYR A 58 -0.91 13.66 6.68
C TYR A 58 -1.59 14.63 5.71
N LEU A 59 -2.89 14.88 5.87
CA LEU A 59 -3.71 15.53 4.85
C LEU A 59 -3.26 16.96 4.53
N HIS A 60 -2.70 17.66 5.50
CA HIS A 60 -2.12 18.98 5.30
C HIS A 60 -0.80 18.96 4.51
N ARG A 61 -0.07 17.85 4.56
CA ARG A 61 1.28 17.72 3.99
C ARG A 61 1.32 17.00 2.66
N ILE A 62 0.39 16.07 2.43
CA ILE A 62 0.35 15.26 1.21
C ILE A 62 -0.26 16.10 0.08
N PRO A 63 0.47 16.35 -1.02
CA PRO A 63 -0.07 17.07 -2.16
C PRO A 63 -1.26 16.35 -2.81
N ALA A 64 -2.23 17.11 -3.32
CA ALA A 64 -3.49 16.59 -3.86
C ALA A 64 -3.35 15.70 -5.11
N TRP A 65 -2.20 15.67 -5.75
CA TRP A 65 -1.93 14.80 -6.90
C TRP A 65 -1.45 13.40 -6.54
N HIS A 66 -1.22 13.14 -5.25
CA HIS A 66 -1.05 11.81 -4.70
C HIS A 66 -2.41 11.16 -4.44
N GLU A 67 -2.43 9.84 -4.33
CA GLU A 67 -3.61 9.09 -3.93
C GLU A 67 -3.62 8.87 -2.42
N ILE A 68 -4.81 8.93 -1.81
CA ILE A 68 -5.01 8.55 -0.41
C ILE A 68 -5.92 7.33 -0.36
N GLY A 69 -5.43 6.26 0.23
CA GLY A 69 -6.12 5.00 0.46
C GLY A 69 -6.34 4.71 1.94
N LEU A 70 -6.93 3.57 2.21
CA LEU A 70 -7.27 3.08 3.53
C LEU A 70 -6.27 1.99 3.98
N TYR A 71 -5.74 2.12 5.19
CA TYR A 71 -4.96 1.08 5.87
C TYR A 71 -5.68 0.66 7.14
N LEU A 72 -5.80 -0.65 7.39
CA LEU A 72 -6.43 -1.17 8.60
C LEU A 72 -5.59 -2.28 9.25
N SER A 73 -5.50 -2.26 10.58
CA SER A 73 -5.13 -3.41 11.37
C SER A 73 -6.40 -4.13 11.83
N PHE A 74 -6.46 -5.42 11.61
CA PHE A 74 -7.54 -6.28 12.12
C PHE A 74 -7.18 -6.92 13.46
N ASP A 75 -5.94 -6.73 13.95
CA ASP A 75 -5.53 -7.17 15.27
C ASP A 75 -6.09 -6.21 16.33
N THR A 76 -7.17 -6.60 16.96
CA THR A 76 -7.84 -5.79 17.99
C THR A 76 -7.26 -6.01 19.40
N GLY A 77 -6.23 -6.84 19.55
CA GLY A 77 -5.47 -7.03 20.82
C GLY A 77 -6.22 -7.61 21.99
N ALA A 78 -7.53 -7.87 21.90
CA ALA A 78 -8.32 -8.46 22.97
C ALA A 78 -9.64 -9.05 22.43
N SER A 79 -10.03 -10.16 22.91
CA SER A 79 -11.30 -10.89 23.00
C SER A 79 -12.61 -10.34 22.36
N ASN A 80 -12.61 -9.23 21.68
CA ASN A 80 -13.76 -8.68 20.96
C ASN A 80 -13.68 -9.10 19.49
N THR A 81 -14.52 -10.04 19.09
CA THR A 81 -14.78 -10.38 17.70
C THR A 81 -15.51 -9.23 17.01
N VAL A 82 -14.78 -8.15 16.68
CA VAL A 82 -15.32 -7.11 15.82
C VAL A 82 -15.35 -7.67 14.39
N ASP A 83 -16.48 -7.56 13.72
CA ASP A 83 -16.62 -7.98 12.32
C ASP A 83 -15.66 -7.15 11.44
N ARG A 84 -14.83 -7.82 10.62
CA ARG A 84 -13.84 -7.17 9.76
C ARG A 84 -14.49 -6.24 8.74
N GLY A 85 -15.66 -6.64 8.21
CA GLY A 85 -16.45 -5.81 7.30
C GLY A 85 -16.96 -4.53 7.98
N ASP A 86 -17.28 -4.57 9.29
CA ASP A 86 -17.62 -3.37 10.04
C ASP A 86 -16.42 -2.45 10.22
N LEU A 87 -15.23 -2.99 10.52
CA LEU A 87 -13.99 -2.19 10.59
C LEU A 87 -13.68 -1.52 9.25
N ILE A 88 -13.86 -2.22 8.13
CA ILE A 88 -13.66 -1.67 6.79
C ILE A 88 -14.63 -0.51 6.53
N ARG A 89 -15.91 -0.64 6.89
CA ARG A 89 -16.93 0.42 6.76
C ARG A 89 -16.59 1.63 7.63
N VAL A 90 -16.24 1.40 8.89
CA VAL A 90 -15.84 2.46 9.83
C VAL A 90 -14.62 3.21 9.31
N GLY A 91 -13.59 2.51 8.84
CA GLY A 91 -12.39 3.14 8.27
C GLY A 91 -12.72 4.07 7.10
N LYS A 92 -13.58 3.64 6.17
CA LYS A 92 -14.08 4.50 5.09
C LYS A 92 -14.82 5.74 5.63
N ASP A 93 -15.71 5.55 6.61
CA ASP A 93 -16.50 6.65 7.16
C ASP A 93 -15.63 7.67 7.91
N ILE A 94 -14.54 7.24 8.54
CA ILE A 94 -13.53 8.13 9.10
C ILE A 94 -12.88 8.99 8.00
N LEU A 95 -12.38 8.37 6.93
CA LEU A 95 -11.78 9.13 5.82
C LEU A 95 -12.78 10.07 5.14
N LYS A 96 -14.04 9.67 5.04
CA LYS A 96 -15.12 10.51 4.50
C LYS A 96 -15.32 11.80 5.29
N GLN A 97 -15.05 11.83 6.60
CA GLN A 97 -15.12 13.05 7.42
C GLN A 97 -14.10 14.11 6.93
N PHE A 98 -13.02 13.67 6.29
CA PHE A 98 -12.01 14.53 5.66
C PHE A 98 -12.25 14.73 4.16
N SER A 99 -13.45 14.39 3.65
CA SER A 99 -13.79 14.45 2.23
C SER A 99 -12.97 13.53 1.33
N ILE A 100 -12.37 12.47 1.90
CA ILE A 100 -11.59 11.47 1.18
C ILE A 100 -12.50 10.29 0.85
N LYS A 101 -12.46 9.86 -0.42
CA LYS A 101 -13.09 8.63 -0.91
C LYS A 101 -11.98 7.65 -1.28
N PRO A 102 -11.59 6.74 -0.37
CA PRO A 102 -10.52 5.81 -0.67
C PRO A 102 -10.94 4.83 -1.76
N THR A 103 -10.02 4.53 -2.68
CA THR A 103 -10.17 3.53 -3.74
C THR A 103 -9.09 2.45 -3.66
N ALA A 104 -8.04 2.69 -2.87
CA ALA A 104 -6.97 1.75 -2.57
C ALA A 104 -7.01 1.32 -1.11
N PHE A 105 -6.59 0.08 -0.84
CA PHE A 105 -6.59 -0.53 0.49
C PHE A 105 -5.32 -1.34 0.76
N ARG A 106 -4.96 -1.47 2.03
CA ARG A 106 -4.01 -2.45 2.55
C ARG A 106 -4.39 -2.85 3.97
N ALA A 107 -4.37 -4.15 4.25
CA ALA A 107 -4.42 -4.65 5.62
C ALA A 107 -3.01 -4.77 6.22
N ALA A 108 -2.90 -4.48 7.52
CA ALA A 108 -1.69 -4.70 8.29
C ALA A 108 -1.27 -6.18 8.26
N ASN A 109 0.03 -6.42 8.42
CA ASN A 109 0.61 -7.76 8.55
C ASN A 109 0.30 -8.73 7.40
N GLY A 110 -0.16 -8.24 6.24
CA GLY A 110 -0.54 -9.09 5.12
C GLY A 110 -1.84 -9.88 5.35
N ASP A 111 -2.64 -9.48 6.33
CA ASP A 111 -3.84 -10.18 6.80
C ASP A 111 -5.07 -9.86 5.92
N LEU A 112 -5.21 -10.57 4.79
CA LEU A 112 -6.35 -10.48 3.88
C LEU A 112 -7.12 -11.81 3.89
N GLU A 113 -8.39 -11.76 4.27
CA GLU A 113 -9.30 -12.90 4.26
C GLU A 113 -10.29 -12.85 3.09
N ALA A 114 -10.86 -14.01 2.75
CA ALA A 114 -11.85 -14.11 1.67
C ALA A 114 -13.08 -13.21 1.89
N GLY A 115 -13.53 -13.08 3.14
CA GLY A 115 -14.65 -12.21 3.52
C GLY A 115 -14.41 -10.73 3.28
N ASP A 116 -13.15 -10.28 3.35
CA ASP A 116 -12.77 -8.88 3.16
C ASP A 116 -13.00 -8.41 1.73
N ILE A 117 -12.82 -9.30 0.73
CA ILE A 117 -12.98 -8.97 -0.70
C ILE A 117 -14.34 -8.34 -0.95
N LYS A 118 -15.40 -8.98 -0.48
CA LYS A 118 -16.78 -8.48 -0.67
C LYS A 118 -17.00 -7.18 0.09
N ALA A 119 -16.50 -7.07 1.32
CA ALA A 119 -16.63 -5.87 2.13
C ALA A 119 -15.92 -4.67 1.50
N LEU A 120 -14.73 -4.87 0.91
CA LEU A 120 -13.97 -3.85 0.18
C LEU A 120 -14.71 -3.39 -1.07
N GLU A 121 -15.25 -4.32 -1.87
CA GLU A 121 -16.08 -4.00 -3.04
C GLU A 121 -17.32 -3.18 -2.66
N ASP A 122 -18.02 -3.57 -1.60
CA ASP A 122 -19.25 -2.91 -1.15
C ASP A 122 -19.02 -1.46 -0.71
N ILE A 123 -17.82 -1.14 -0.23
CA ILE A 123 -17.44 0.24 0.09
C ILE A 123 -16.80 1.00 -1.08
N GLY A 124 -16.57 0.34 -2.22
CA GLY A 124 -16.04 0.97 -3.43
C GLY A 124 -14.52 1.05 -3.50
N ILE A 125 -13.80 0.19 -2.77
CA ILE A 125 -12.38 -0.04 -2.99
C ILE A 125 -12.20 -0.76 -4.35
N LEU A 126 -11.26 -0.29 -5.14
CA LEU A 126 -10.94 -0.82 -6.47
C LEU A 126 -9.73 -1.74 -6.44
N VAL A 127 -8.77 -1.44 -5.56
CA VAL A 127 -7.51 -2.18 -5.48
C VAL A 127 -7.07 -2.41 -4.04
N ASP A 128 -6.71 -3.65 -3.74
CA ASP A 128 -6.04 -4.06 -2.52
C ASP A 128 -4.55 -4.35 -2.79
N SER A 129 -3.68 -3.88 -1.92
CA SER A 129 -2.24 -4.12 -2.00
C SER A 129 -1.69 -4.80 -0.74
N THR A 130 -2.51 -5.65 -0.10
CA THR A 130 -2.14 -6.42 1.09
C THR A 130 -1.15 -7.54 0.79
N PRO A 131 -1.34 -8.40 -0.24
CA PRO A 131 -0.43 -9.51 -0.51
C PRO A 131 1.01 -9.05 -0.76
N GLY A 132 1.98 -9.75 -0.17
CA GLY A 132 3.39 -9.40 -0.26
C GLY A 132 3.85 -8.28 0.69
N SER A 133 2.94 -7.62 1.40
CA SER A 133 3.31 -6.63 2.42
C SER A 133 3.87 -7.26 3.69
N SER A 134 3.63 -8.54 3.93
CA SER A 134 4.23 -9.36 4.99
C SER A 134 5.28 -10.33 4.44
N ALA A 135 6.00 -11.03 5.33
CA ALA A 135 7.05 -11.99 4.96
C ALA A 135 6.50 -13.27 4.28
N GLU A 136 5.22 -13.58 4.46
CA GLU A 136 4.63 -14.85 3.99
C GLU A 136 3.65 -14.61 2.84
N LEU A 137 4.11 -14.81 1.63
CA LEU A 137 3.26 -14.89 0.44
C LEU A 137 3.27 -16.36 -0.05
N PRO A 138 2.10 -17.00 -0.31
CA PRO A 138 2.06 -18.32 -0.90
C PRO A 138 2.93 -18.41 -2.15
N LYS A 139 3.63 -19.54 -2.34
CA LYS A 139 4.61 -19.71 -3.44
C LYS A 139 3.97 -19.57 -4.83
N ASP A 140 2.71 -19.95 -4.95
CA ASP A 140 1.89 -19.93 -6.16
C ASP A 140 1.06 -18.66 -6.30
N ALA A 141 1.14 -17.72 -5.33
CA ALA A 141 0.42 -16.45 -5.43
C ALA A 141 0.88 -15.63 -6.64
N PRO A 142 -0.04 -15.00 -7.37
CA PRO A 142 0.30 -14.15 -8.51
C PRO A 142 1.23 -13.01 -8.13
N ARG A 143 2.20 -12.69 -9.00
CA ARG A 143 3.17 -11.60 -8.81
C ARG A 143 2.79 -10.31 -9.53
N SER A 144 1.88 -10.40 -10.50
CA SER A 144 1.30 -9.26 -11.20
C SER A 144 -0.11 -9.02 -10.70
N PRO A 145 -0.73 -7.84 -10.93
CA PRO A 145 -2.10 -7.58 -10.53
C PRO A 145 -3.09 -8.62 -11.08
N TYR A 146 -4.11 -8.94 -10.29
CA TYR A 146 -5.12 -9.94 -10.63
C TYR A 146 -6.44 -9.67 -9.90
N HIS A 147 -7.53 -10.22 -10.43
CA HIS A 147 -8.79 -10.34 -9.72
C HIS A 147 -8.78 -11.57 -8.84
N PRO A 148 -9.07 -11.47 -7.53
CA PRO A 148 -9.05 -12.64 -6.64
C PRO A 148 -10.32 -13.49 -6.74
N SER A 149 -10.25 -14.72 -6.27
CA SER A 149 -11.43 -15.53 -5.97
C SER A 149 -12.07 -15.06 -4.66
N TYR A 150 -13.40 -15.08 -4.58
CA TYR A 150 -14.13 -14.78 -3.34
C TYR A 150 -13.86 -15.77 -2.20
N THR A 151 -13.26 -16.91 -2.48
CA THR A 151 -12.96 -17.94 -1.47
C THR A 151 -11.48 -18.05 -1.14
N HIS A 152 -10.61 -17.54 -2.02
CA HIS A 152 -9.15 -17.65 -1.88
C HIS A 152 -8.47 -16.38 -2.39
N PRO A 153 -8.18 -15.40 -1.51
CA PRO A 153 -7.69 -14.08 -1.92
C PRO A 153 -6.35 -14.12 -2.68
N TYR A 154 -5.56 -15.17 -2.51
CA TYR A 154 -4.26 -15.35 -3.19
C TYR A 154 -4.36 -16.13 -4.51
N GLN A 155 -5.57 -16.43 -5.00
CA GLN A 155 -5.81 -17.11 -6.27
C GLN A 155 -6.62 -16.23 -7.21
N LYS A 156 -6.33 -16.32 -8.51
CA LYS A 156 -7.10 -15.64 -9.54
C LYS A 156 -8.55 -16.15 -9.58
N GLY A 157 -9.49 -15.24 -9.76
CA GLY A 157 -10.92 -15.56 -9.79
C GLY A 157 -11.75 -14.45 -10.40
N GLU A 158 -12.98 -14.30 -9.87
CA GLU A 158 -14.07 -13.55 -10.51
C GLU A 158 -14.46 -12.26 -9.75
N ALA A 159 -13.78 -11.90 -8.66
CA ALA A 159 -14.05 -10.67 -7.94
C ALA A 159 -13.81 -9.43 -8.82
N LYS A 160 -14.47 -8.34 -8.50
CA LYS A 160 -14.26 -7.05 -9.19
C LYS A 160 -13.07 -6.29 -8.62
N LEU A 161 -12.74 -6.56 -7.36
CA LEU A 161 -11.56 -6.02 -6.71
C LEU A 161 -10.30 -6.45 -7.47
N TRP A 162 -9.36 -5.54 -7.62
CA TRP A 162 -8.00 -5.88 -8.03
C TRP A 162 -7.12 -6.17 -6.81
N ILE A 163 -6.27 -7.17 -6.92
CA ILE A 163 -5.12 -7.34 -6.02
C ILE A 163 -3.88 -6.86 -6.77
N ALA A 164 -3.17 -5.88 -6.20
CA ALA A 164 -1.87 -5.41 -6.68
C ALA A 164 -0.80 -5.76 -5.62
N PRO A 165 -0.20 -6.96 -5.68
CA PRO A 165 0.69 -7.44 -4.63
C PRO A 165 1.96 -6.62 -4.56
N VAL A 166 2.45 -6.36 -3.34
CA VAL A 166 3.77 -5.80 -3.12
C VAL A 166 4.82 -6.79 -3.62
N ALA A 167 5.86 -6.29 -4.27
CA ALA A 167 6.96 -7.14 -4.73
C ALA A 167 7.52 -7.98 -3.57
N HIS A 168 7.68 -9.26 -3.82
CA HIS A 168 8.15 -10.21 -2.82
C HIS A 168 8.95 -11.32 -3.52
N VAL A 169 10.21 -11.47 -3.14
CA VAL A 169 11.13 -12.44 -3.75
C VAL A 169 11.92 -13.15 -2.67
N ASN A 170 11.89 -14.49 -2.69
CA ASN A 170 12.67 -15.33 -1.77
C ASN A 170 12.50 -14.96 -0.27
N GLY A 171 11.27 -14.67 0.17
CA GLY A 171 11.01 -14.30 1.56
C GLY A 171 11.32 -12.82 1.88
N VAL A 172 11.79 -12.04 0.91
CA VAL A 172 12.11 -10.61 1.08
C VAL A 172 11.03 -9.77 0.41
N ARG A 173 10.40 -8.90 1.19
CA ARG A 173 9.37 -7.98 0.69
C ARG A 173 9.99 -6.74 0.04
N GLY A 174 9.30 -6.16 -0.94
CA GLY A 174 9.71 -4.95 -1.63
C GLY A 174 9.42 -3.67 -0.83
N TYR A 175 10.06 -3.53 0.34
CA TYR A 175 9.93 -2.35 1.20
C TYR A 175 11.22 -1.53 1.21
N ILE A 176 11.08 -0.22 1.02
CA ILE A 176 12.18 0.75 0.95
C ILE A 176 12.93 0.85 2.28
N ASP A 177 12.23 0.58 3.39
CA ASP A 177 12.77 0.58 4.75
C ASP A 177 13.96 -0.39 4.96
N GLN A 178 14.10 -1.39 4.08
CA GLN A 178 15.18 -2.39 4.15
C GLN A 178 16.52 -1.87 3.59
N GLY A 179 16.52 -0.65 3.05
CA GLY A 179 17.70 -0.06 2.41
C GLY A 179 17.82 -0.41 0.93
N PHE A 180 18.54 0.45 0.21
CA PHE A 180 18.60 0.41 -1.25
C PHE A 180 19.19 -0.90 -1.80
N ASP A 181 20.28 -1.41 -1.22
CA ASP A 181 20.96 -2.59 -1.77
C ASP A 181 20.10 -3.85 -1.71
N VAL A 182 19.40 -4.07 -0.58
CA VAL A 182 18.46 -5.19 -0.42
C VAL A 182 17.31 -5.04 -1.41
N LEU A 183 16.71 -3.86 -1.46
CA LEU A 183 15.57 -3.60 -2.32
C LEU A 183 15.93 -3.69 -3.81
N LYS A 184 17.13 -3.25 -4.21
CA LYS A 184 17.61 -3.38 -5.58
C LYS A 184 17.61 -4.84 -6.05
N ALA A 185 18.05 -5.76 -5.19
CA ALA A 185 18.03 -7.19 -5.51
C ALA A 185 16.59 -7.71 -5.67
N VAL A 186 15.64 -7.27 -4.83
CA VAL A 186 14.21 -7.61 -4.95
C VAL A 186 13.63 -7.06 -6.25
N ILE A 187 13.90 -5.78 -6.58
CA ILE A 187 13.45 -5.15 -7.83
C ILE A 187 13.95 -5.92 -9.04
N ASP A 188 15.27 -6.18 -9.12
CA ASP A 188 15.86 -6.86 -10.26
C ASP A 188 15.28 -8.27 -10.46
N ALA A 189 15.12 -9.03 -9.38
CA ALA A 189 14.53 -10.34 -9.42
C ALA A 189 13.04 -10.29 -9.80
N HIS A 190 12.26 -9.35 -9.23
CA HIS A 190 10.84 -9.20 -9.53
C HIS A 190 10.61 -8.84 -11.01
N LEU A 191 11.41 -7.95 -11.56
CA LEU A 191 11.30 -7.51 -12.95
C LEU A 191 11.63 -8.60 -13.98
N THR A 192 12.18 -9.75 -13.55
CA THR A 192 12.25 -10.95 -14.41
C THR A 192 10.94 -11.70 -14.50
N LEU A 193 9.98 -11.43 -13.60
CA LEU A 193 8.70 -12.14 -13.47
C LEU A 193 7.51 -11.27 -13.89
N SER A 194 7.62 -9.95 -13.74
CA SER A 194 6.54 -9.00 -14.01
C SER A 194 7.14 -7.63 -14.38
N ASP A 195 6.54 -6.95 -15.33
CA ASP A 195 6.83 -5.55 -15.68
C ASP A 195 6.05 -4.55 -14.80
N ILE A 196 5.23 -5.03 -13.88
CA ILE A 196 4.49 -4.23 -12.90
C ILE A 196 5.11 -4.45 -11.53
N LEU A 197 5.47 -3.36 -10.85
CA LEU A 197 6.18 -3.36 -9.58
C LEU A 197 5.44 -2.50 -8.56
N VAL A 198 5.00 -3.09 -7.46
CA VAL A 198 4.48 -2.35 -6.30
C VAL A 198 5.52 -2.40 -5.19
N LEU A 199 5.94 -1.23 -4.70
CA LEU A 199 6.87 -1.10 -3.58
C LEU A 199 6.19 -0.43 -2.39
N GLY A 200 6.51 -0.91 -1.19
CA GLY A 200 6.03 -0.35 0.08
C GLY A 200 7.10 0.46 0.79
N MET A 201 6.67 1.31 1.71
CA MET A 201 7.48 1.94 2.75
C MET A 201 6.58 2.30 3.92
N THR A 202 7.17 2.49 5.11
CA THR A 202 6.46 3.05 6.25
C THR A 202 6.84 4.52 6.46
N ASP A 203 5.96 5.28 7.09
CA ASP A 203 6.26 6.63 7.55
C ASP A 203 6.99 6.68 8.90
N CYS A 204 7.28 5.51 9.48
CA CYS A 204 7.94 5.36 10.78
C CYS A 204 9.47 5.47 10.71
N VAL A 205 10.03 5.42 9.50
CA VAL A 205 11.46 5.46 9.23
C VAL A 205 11.77 6.61 8.26
N ASP A 206 12.90 7.27 8.43
CA ASP A 206 13.36 8.26 7.45
C ASP A 206 13.83 7.55 6.18
N ASN A 207 12.91 7.46 5.22
CA ASN A 207 13.13 6.78 3.94
C ASN A 207 13.59 7.74 2.83
N ARG A 208 13.77 9.03 3.10
CA ARG A 208 14.02 10.04 2.07
C ARG A 208 15.19 9.68 1.14
N GLU A 209 16.34 9.32 1.70
CA GLU A 209 17.52 8.98 0.93
C GLU A 209 17.36 7.68 0.14
N ASN A 210 16.88 6.62 0.79
CA ASN A 210 16.62 5.33 0.15
C ASN A 210 15.58 5.47 -0.98
N LEU A 211 14.52 6.24 -0.74
CA LEU A 211 13.48 6.51 -1.74
C LEU A 211 14.05 7.23 -2.96
N ALA A 212 14.88 8.26 -2.74
CA ALA A 212 15.53 8.98 -3.85
C ALA A 212 16.42 8.05 -4.69
N HIS A 213 17.20 7.16 -4.07
CA HIS A 213 18.02 6.17 -4.77
C HIS A 213 17.16 5.17 -5.56
N VAL A 214 16.08 4.67 -4.98
CA VAL A 214 15.14 3.74 -5.63
C VAL A 214 14.49 4.40 -6.85
N ILE A 215 13.99 5.62 -6.70
CA ILE A 215 13.38 6.36 -7.83
C ILE A 215 14.40 6.59 -8.95
N ALA A 216 15.61 7.02 -8.62
CA ALA A 216 16.67 7.23 -9.60
C ALA A 216 17.02 5.93 -10.35
N TYR A 217 17.15 4.82 -9.63
CA TYR A 217 17.43 3.51 -10.20
C TYR A 217 16.31 3.04 -11.15
N LEU A 218 15.05 3.19 -10.74
CA LEU A 218 13.91 2.79 -11.57
C LEU A 218 13.77 3.70 -12.81
N LYS A 219 14.03 5.00 -12.68
CA LYS A 219 14.07 5.93 -13.83
C LYS A 219 15.15 5.53 -14.86
N GLN A 220 16.33 5.06 -14.42
CA GLN A 220 17.35 4.52 -15.31
C GLN A 220 16.89 3.28 -16.09
N LYS A 221 15.96 2.50 -15.52
CA LYS A 221 15.30 1.37 -16.20
C LYS A 221 14.13 1.80 -17.09
N GLY A 222 13.87 3.10 -17.23
CA GLY A 222 12.76 3.63 -18.01
C GLY A 222 11.39 3.48 -17.33
N ALA A 223 11.35 3.34 -16.00
CA ALA A 223 10.12 3.16 -15.26
C ALA A 223 9.15 4.34 -15.42
N ARG A 224 7.86 4.01 -15.55
CA ARG A 224 6.75 4.94 -15.40
C ARG A 224 6.12 4.75 -14.03
N PHE A 225 5.94 5.84 -13.30
CA PHE A 225 5.34 5.82 -11.97
C PHE A 225 3.86 6.16 -12.03
N THR A 226 3.06 5.52 -11.16
CA THR A 226 1.61 5.66 -11.09
C THR A 226 1.11 5.43 -9.65
N THR A 227 -0.13 5.76 -9.35
CA THR A 227 -0.80 5.36 -8.11
C THR A 227 -1.40 3.96 -8.26
N LEU A 228 -1.84 3.34 -7.15
CA LEU A 228 -2.46 2.00 -7.20
C LEU A 228 -3.74 1.98 -8.03
N THR A 229 -4.62 2.97 -7.86
CA THR A 229 -5.87 3.03 -8.62
C THR A 229 -5.63 3.30 -10.11
N GLN A 230 -4.70 4.19 -10.43
CA GLN A 230 -4.32 4.43 -11.83
C GLN A 230 -3.71 3.17 -12.46
N LEU A 231 -2.84 2.45 -11.73
CA LEU A 231 -2.25 1.20 -12.19
C LEU A 231 -3.31 0.23 -12.69
N VAL A 232 -4.32 -0.07 -11.85
CA VAL A 232 -5.34 -1.07 -12.21
C VAL A 232 -6.37 -0.56 -13.22
N SER A 233 -6.52 0.76 -13.37
CA SER A 233 -7.39 1.34 -14.39
C SER A 233 -6.84 1.24 -15.81
N GLU A 234 -5.55 0.92 -15.95
CA GLU A 234 -4.87 0.76 -17.24
C GLU A 234 -4.75 -0.72 -17.69
N LEU A 235 -5.20 -1.68 -16.83
CA LEU A 235 -5.19 -3.12 -17.08
C LEU A 235 -6.54 -3.63 -17.60
#